data_ea0c223ddf083d43ff96e90f8a9a9865
#
_entry.id   ea0c223ddf083d43ff96e90f8a9a9865
#
_cell.length_a   1.000
_cell.length_b   1.000
_cell.length_c   1.000
_cell.angle_alpha   90.00
_cell.angle_beta   90.00
_cell.angle_gamma   90.00
#
_symmetry.space_group_name_H-M   'P 1'
#
loop_
_entity.id
_entity.type
_entity.pdbx_description
1 polymer ?
#
loop_
_entity_poly.entity_id
_entity_poly.type
_entity_poly.pdbx_seq_one_letter_code
_entity_poly.pdbx_strand_id
1 'polypeptide(L)'
;MAEYERVVTFEADAAAVDAIVREIDSSDGPPEGVNARRITVLADRAGGKVLVSVRFGSEEDLRKGAEVFEAMSPPDDVGSIRRVAVDAYEIVLERDAP
;
A
#
# COMPACT_ATOMS: atom_id res chain seq x y z
N MET A 1 -8.99 15.55 -13.56
CA MET A 1 -9.63 14.39 -12.91
C MET A 1 -8.91 14.06 -11.61
N ALA A 2 -9.68 13.66 -10.63
CA ALA A 2 -9.10 13.33 -9.33
C ALA A 2 -8.35 12.00 -9.37
N GLU A 3 -7.24 11.95 -8.64
CA GLU A 3 -6.56 10.70 -8.34
C GLU A 3 -6.91 10.25 -6.94
N TYR A 4 -6.72 8.99 -6.67
CA TYR A 4 -7.13 8.35 -5.42
C TYR A 4 -5.98 7.54 -4.83
N GLU A 5 -5.97 7.40 -3.51
CA GLU A 5 -5.02 6.52 -2.83
C GLU A 5 -5.74 5.55 -1.91
N ARG A 6 -5.29 4.30 -1.96
CA ARG A 6 -5.69 3.27 -0.99
C ARG A 6 -4.53 3.12 -0.01
N VAL A 7 -4.81 3.32 1.26
CA VAL A 7 -3.80 3.25 2.31
C VAL A 7 -4.14 2.12 3.26
N VAL A 8 -3.24 1.16 3.37
CA VAL A 8 -3.38 0.05 4.30
C VAL A 8 -2.38 0.25 5.43
N THR A 9 -2.88 0.25 6.65
CA THR A 9 -2.07 0.41 7.86
C THR A 9 -1.87 -0.94 8.52
N PHE A 10 -0.62 -1.27 8.82
CA PHE A 10 -0.26 -2.49 9.55
C PHE A 10 0.49 -2.14 10.82
N GLU A 11 0.29 -2.95 11.86
CA GLU A 11 1.25 -3.06 12.95
C GLU A 11 2.27 -4.10 12.51
N ALA A 12 3.56 -3.77 12.61
CA ALA A 12 4.61 -4.61 12.06
C ALA A 12 5.92 -4.42 12.84
N ASP A 13 6.59 -5.54 13.14
CA ASP A 13 7.93 -5.46 13.71
C ASP A 13 8.97 -5.12 12.63
N ALA A 14 10.23 -4.90 13.02
CA ALA A 14 11.28 -4.50 12.09
C ALA A 14 11.50 -5.54 10.99
N ALA A 15 11.42 -6.81 11.31
CA ALA A 15 11.58 -7.89 10.32
C ALA A 15 10.45 -7.88 9.30
N ALA A 16 9.22 -7.62 9.74
CA ALA A 16 8.06 -7.53 8.85
C ALA A 16 8.16 -6.30 7.93
N VAL A 17 8.62 -5.16 8.44
CA VAL A 17 8.85 -3.97 7.61
C VAL A 17 9.84 -4.28 6.49
N ASP A 18 10.98 -4.88 6.83
CA ASP A 18 12.01 -5.19 5.84
C ASP A 18 11.52 -6.23 4.82
N ALA A 19 10.74 -7.21 5.25
CA ALA A 19 10.15 -8.21 4.36
C ALA A 19 9.16 -7.59 3.37
N ILE A 20 8.31 -6.68 3.83
CA ILE A 20 7.36 -5.97 2.96
C ILE A 20 8.12 -5.17 1.90
N VAL A 21 9.15 -4.43 2.31
CA VAL A 21 9.95 -3.63 1.38
C VAL A 21 10.61 -4.51 0.34
N ARG A 22 11.23 -5.62 0.75
CA ARG A 22 11.88 -6.54 -0.19
C ARG A 22 10.90 -7.13 -1.18
N GLU A 23 9.73 -7.53 -0.72
CA GLU A 23 8.73 -8.16 -1.59
C GLU A 23 8.21 -7.18 -2.64
N ILE A 24 7.91 -5.97 -2.23
CA ILE A 24 7.43 -4.94 -3.16
C ILE A 24 8.53 -4.52 -4.11
N ASP A 25 9.74 -4.29 -3.62
CA ASP A 25 10.87 -3.84 -4.43
C ASP A 25 11.31 -4.89 -5.45
N SER A 26 11.17 -6.16 -5.14
CA SER A 26 11.54 -7.26 -6.04
C SER A 26 10.44 -7.64 -7.02
N SER A 27 9.24 -7.10 -6.88
CA SER A 27 8.14 -7.41 -7.81
C SER A 27 8.32 -6.69 -9.14
N ASP A 28 7.79 -7.29 -10.22
CA ASP A 28 7.87 -6.72 -11.56
C ASP A 28 6.80 -5.64 -11.83
N GLY A 29 6.07 -5.26 -10.83
CA GLY A 29 5.02 -4.27 -10.93
C GLY A 29 3.80 -4.68 -10.12
N PRO A 30 2.68 -3.95 -10.26
CA PRO A 30 1.47 -4.31 -9.53
C PRO A 30 0.90 -5.64 -10.01
N PRO A 31 0.10 -6.32 -9.17
CA PRO A 31 -0.56 -7.56 -9.57
C PRO A 31 -1.45 -7.35 -10.81
N GLU A 32 -1.69 -8.43 -11.54
CA GLU A 32 -2.60 -8.39 -12.69
C GLU A 32 -3.99 -7.90 -12.24
N GLY A 33 -4.57 -7.01 -13.01
CA GLY A 33 -5.86 -6.39 -12.70
C GLY A 33 -5.76 -5.12 -11.86
N VAL A 34 -4.57 -4.74 -11.43
CA VAL A 34 -4.33 -3.51 -10.66
C VAL A 34 -3.66 -2.48 -11.57
N ASN A 35 -4.38 -1.42 -11.88
CA ASN A 35 -3.86 -0.31 -12.67
C ASN A 35 -3.40 0.81 -11.73
N ALA A 36 -2.27 0.61 -11.07
CA ALA A 36 -1.71 1.53 -10.10
C ALA A 36 -0.66 2.43 -10.75
N ARG A 37 -0.59 3.68 -10.28
CA ARG A 37 0.39 4.67 -10.76
C ARG A 37 1.65 4.70 -9.90
N ARG A 38 1.51 4.39 -8.61
CA ARG A 38 2.62 4.48 -7.66
C ARG A 38 2.29 3.63 -6.44
N ILE A 39 3.32 3.04 -5.87
CA ILE A 39 3.22 2.42 -4.56
C ILE A 39 4.26 3.07 -3.65
N THR A 40 3.87 3.40 -2.43
CA THR A 40 4.73 4.02 -1.43
C THR A 40 4.61 3.24 -0.13
N VAL A 41 5.73 2.91 0.47
CA VAL A 41 5.77 2.27 1.79
C VAL A 41 6.34 3.28 2.78
N LEU A 42 5.57 3.56 3.82
CA LEU A 42 5.96 4.49 4.88
C LEU A 42 6.09 3.69 6.18
N ALA A 43 7.21 3.82 6.85
CA ALA A 43 7.46 3.07 8.07
C ALA A 43 7.71 3.99 9.25
N ASP A 44 7.05 3.70 10.38
CA ASP A 44 7.39 4.23 11.69
C ASP A 44 7.95 3.07 12.50
N ARG A 45 9.27 2.89 12.43
CA ARG A 45 9.93 1.74 13.05
C ARG A 45 9.83 1.78 14.57
N ALA A 46 9.92 2.98 15.15
CA ALA A 46 9.80 3.12 16.60
C ALA A 46 8.38 2.83 17.10
N GLY A 47 7.39 3.21 16.32
CA GLY A 47 5.99 2.95 16.66
C GLY A 47 5.46 1.60 16.24
N GLY A 48 6.25 0.81 15.52
CA GLY A 48 5.83 -0.51 15.06
C GLY A 48 4.72 -0.47 14.01
N LYS A 49 4.80 0.49 13.09
CA LYS A 49 3.75 0.74 12.10
C LYS A 49 4.32 0.82 10.70
N VAL A 50 3.58 0.30 9.72
CA VAL A 50 3.92 0.49 8.32
C VAL A 50 2.64 0.79 7.54
N LEU A 51 2.72 1.73 6.61
CA LEU A 51 1.63 2.07 5.71
C LEU A 51 2.04 1.71 4.29
N VAL A 52 1.16 1.02 3.58
CA VAL A 52 1.33 0.76 2.15
C VAL A 52 0.28 1.57 1.42
N SER A 53 0.74 2.54 0.63
CA SER A 53 -0.13 3.46 -0.09
C SER A 53 0.00 3.20 -1.59
N VAL A 54 -1.14 3.00 -2.25
CA VAL A 54 -1.18 2.74 -3.70
C VAL A 54 -2.01 3.84 -4.36
N ARG A 55 -1.44 4.50 -5.36
CA ARG A 55 -2.10 5.57 -6.10
C ARG A 55 -2.76 5.04 -7.36
N PHE A 56 -3.98 5.50 -7.61
CA PHE A 56 -4.76 5.17 -8.80
C PHE A 56 -5.18 6.45 -9.52
N GLY A 57 -5.29 6.36 -10.85
CA GLY A 57 -5.67 7.50 -11.68
C GLY A 57 -7.17 7.78 -11.72
N SER A 58 -7.99 6.89 -11.18
CA SER A 58 -9.45 7.06 -11.16
C SER A 58 -10.06 6.26 -10.01
N GLU A 59 -11.30 6.61 -9.66
CA GLU A 59 -12.06 5.85 -8.66
C GLU A 59 -12.34 4.42 -9.11
N GLU A 60 -12.58 4.22 -10.40
CA GLU A 60 -12.79 2.89 -10.95
C GLU A 60 -11.55 2.01 -10.79
N ASP A 61 -10.37 2.54 -11.08
CA ASP A 61 -9.11 1.82 -10.91
C ASP A 61 -8.85 1.50 -9.44
N LEU A 62 -9.16 2.43 -8.54
CA LEU A 62 -9.08 2.21 -7.09
C LEU A 62 -9.97 1.02 -6.69
N ARG A 63 -11.20 1.00 -7.15
CA ARG A 63 -12.16 -0.04 -6.77
C ARG A 63 -11.74 -1.40 -7.30
N LYS A 64 -11.30 -1.47 -8.55
CA LYS A 64 -10.79 -2.71 -9.14
C LYS A 64 -9.54 -3.21 -8.45
N GLY A 65 -8.61 -2.31 -8.15
CA GLY A 65 -7.39 -2.65 -7.44
C GLY A 65 -7.67 -3.15 -6.03
N ALA A 66 -8.61 -2.51 -5.34
CA ALA A 66 -9.00 -2.94 -4.00
C ALA A 66 -9.54 -4.38 -3.97
N GLU A 67 -10.33 -4.76 -4.97
CA GLU A 67 -10.82 -6.13 -5.08
C GLU A 67 -9.69 -7.15 -5.21
N VAL A 68 -8.69 -6.83 -6.04
CA VAL A 68 -7.53 -7.71 -6.23
C VAL A 68 -6.74 -7.83 -4.92
N PHE A 69 -6.45 -6.70 -4.27
CA PHE A 69 -5.68 -6.72 -3.02
C PHE A 69 -6.42 -7.46 -1.90
N GLU A 70 -7.74 -7.32 -1.80
CA GLU A 70 -8.52 -8.02 -0.78
C GLU A 70 -8.55 -9.54 -1.01
N ALA A 71 -8.38 -9.99 -2.25
CA ALA A 71 -8.29 -11.41 -2.57
C ALA A 71 -6.90 -12.01 -2.33
N MET A 72 -5.89 -11.18 -2.12
CA MET A 72 -4.52 -11.64 -1.87
C MET A 72 -4.32 -12.01 -0.41
N SER A 73 -3.57 -13.09 -0.17
CA SER A 73 -3.16 -13.47 1.17
C SER A 73 -1.82 -12.79 1.51
N PRO A 74 -1.61 -12.38 2.77
CA PRO A 74 -0.31 -11.88 3.16
C PRO A 74 0.75 -12.99 3.07
N PRO A 75 2.04 -12.63 2.86
CA PRO A 75 3.12 -13.62 2.85
C PRO A 75 3.24 -14.32 4.20
N ASP A 76 3.62 -15.60 4.19
CA ASP A 76 3.63 -16.42 5.39
C ASP A 76 4.84 -16.20 6.30
N ASP A 77 5.94 -15.66 5.80
CA ASP A 77 7.22 -15.57 6.53
C ASP A 77 7.73 -14.14 6.67
N VAL A 78 6.89 -13.22 7.14
CA VAL A 78 7.25 -11.81 7.19
C VAL A 78 7.38 -11.25 8.62
N GLY A 79 7.58 -12.10 9.61
CA GLY A 79 7.60 -11.65 10.99
C GLY A 79 6.20 -11.37 11.51
N SER A 80 6.09 -10.51 12.52
CA SER A 80 4.79 -10.17 13.09
C SER A 80 4.17 -9.00 12.33
N ILE A 81 3.03 -9.24 11.71
CA ILE A 81 2.29 -8.23 10.97
C ILE A 81 0.79 -8.40 11.20
N ARG A 82 0.09 -7.29 11.41
CA ARG A 82 -1.36 -7.28 11.57
C ARG A 82 -1.95 -6.08 10.84
N ARG A 83 -2.92 -6.32 9.96
CA ARG A 83 -3.64 -5.25 9.29
C ARG A 83 -4.59 -4.57 10.27
N VAL A 84 -4.45 -3.26 10.42
CA VAL A 84 -5.21 -2.46 11.37
C VAL A 84 -6.33 -1.69 10.68
N ALA A 85 -6.06 -1.15 9.50
CA ALA A 85 -7.02 -0.31 8.79
C ALA A 85 -6.78 -0.35 7.29
N VAL A 86 -7.86 -0.16 6.53
CA VAL A 86 -7.82 0.07 5.09
C VAL A 86 -8.66 1.30 4.81
N ASP A 87 -8.05 2.31 4.22
CA ASP A 87 -8.73 3.57 3.91
C ASP A 87 -8.52 3.92 2.44
N ALA A 88 -9.48 4.61 1.88
CA ALA A 88 -9.39 5.14 0.52
C ALA A 88 -9.66 6.63 0.55
N TYR A 89 -8.82 7.39 -0.15
CA TYR A 89 -8.87 8.84 -0.14
C TYR A 89 -8.85 9.39 -1.55
N GLU A 90 -9.58 10.49 -1.75
CA GLU A 90 -9.40 11.32 -2.95
C GLU A 90 -8.24 12.28 -2.68
N ILE A 91 -7.34 12.41 -3.64
CA ILE A 91 -6.25 13.39 -3.53
C ILE A 91 -6.82 14.74 -3.95
N VAL A 92 -7.00 15.62 -2.98
CA VAL A 92 -7.63 16.93 -3.21
C VAL A 92 -6.64 18.05 -3.43
N LEU A 93 -5.37 17.82 -3.06
CA LEU A 93 -4.28 18.76 -3.32
C LEU A 93 -2.96 18.01 -3.25
N GLU A 94 -2.12 18.24 -4.24
CA GLU A 94 -0.74 17.76 -4.23
C GLU A 94 0.12 18.80 -4.94
N ARG A 95 1.19 19.20 -4.28
CA ARG A 95 2.16 20.12 -4.86
C ARG A 95 3.52 19.92 -4.21
N ASP A 96 4.57 20.23 -4.95
CA ASP A 96 5.92 20.16 -4.40
C ASP A 96 6.14 21.29 -3.42
N ALA A 97 6.85 21.01 -2.34
CA ALA A 97 7.25 22.03 -1.39
C ALA A 97 8.41 22.86 -1.96
N PRO A 98 8.40 24.18 -1.74
CA PRO A 98 9.50 25.03 -2.20
C PRO A 98 10.80 24.77 -1.47
#